data_b5c672d48ae4fdec9d69daf881c459db
#
_entry.id   b5c672d48ae4fdec9d69daf881c459db
#
_cell.length_a   1.000
_cell.length_b   1.000
_cell.length_c   1.000
_cell.angle_alpha   90.00
_cell.angle_beta   90.00
_cell.angle_gamma   90.00
#
_symmetry.space_group_name_H-M   'P 1'
#
loop_
_entity.id
_entity.type
_entity.pdbx_description
1 polymer ?
#
loop_
_entity_poly.entity_id
_entity_poly.type
_entity_poly.pdbx_seq_one_letter_code
_entity_poly.pdbx_strand_id
1 'polypeptide(L)'
;AEFEKLFMDFNWGGNENGASPTVIGNNSRQSITSTLGTGGYNAVQYDTSISGNNTYWSTTLSRFTSPVNNLNFIAAVQIKALALLPGTIEMRFAHYDVNGNFIQEWGYKKELMIIGFTATLTTAFSTVMAAGDYIQGETKRSLISSFQLRDTSYFNMSWISFGSQTSTLLTEIRGELGQWDFLKGIMTMFNLVSTADKDNPNNILIEPYVDIFFENTNSGNTSNLTLAARSIEHDWTDKVDVSQMELKPLTDLDKITTFQFAEDDEDYIFWVYKQANYGLLYGSESIDASLSASNLNTLFKGTKEITVEPFAASVVAPLMSQYLDFVVPRIYTRDEDGVCASFDNMPRILYNNGVHVLATNSYKVPAQNGDVAKTLTGFLQFSHLSEIPSVSATSTNYYFNNHKLVSSNVGDPPIDDLYTTYWSPYINELYNADTRIMTLRVNLSSSDIASFKFYDTVMIKNRSFRVNYIDYKPNSLSKVEFILLP
;
A
#
# COMPACT_ATOMS: atom_id res chain seq x y z
N ALA A 1 -5.75 -1.33 -0.33
CA ALA A 1 -6.93 -1.34 -1.24
C ALA A 1 -6.59 -0.73 -2.61
N GLU A 2 -5.93 0.42 -2.67
CA GLU A 2 -5.50 1.04 -3.93
C GLU A 2 -4.37 0.25 -4.60
N PHE A 3 -3.45 -0.24 -3.82
CA PHE A 3 -2.36 -1.09 -4.29
C PHE A 3 -2.86 -2.43 -4.84
N GLU A 4 -3.81 -3.06 -4.15
CA GLU A 4 -4.51 -4.25 -4.65
C GLU A 4 -5.17 -4.01 -6.00
N LYS A 5 -5.89 -2.91 -6.12
CA LYS A 5 -6.54 -2.53 -7.36
C LYS A 5 -5.55 -2.31 -8.49
N LEU A 6 -4.43 -1.66 -8.19
CA LEU A 6 -3.36 -1.42 -9.13
C LEU A 6 -2.74 -2.72 -9.64
N PHE A 7 -2.48 -3.65 -8.74
CA PHE A 7 -1.94 -4.96 -9.09
C PHE A 7 -2.92 -5.81 -9.88
N MET A 8 -4.19 -5.74 -9.56
CA MET A 8 -5.23 -6.43 -10.31
C MET A 8 -5.41 -5.84 -11.74
N ASP A 9 -5.22 -4.54 -11.87
CA ASP A 9 -5.27 -3.87 -13.18
C ASP A 9 -4.04 -4.18 -14.06
N PHE A 10 -2.91 -4.51 -13.43
CA PHE A 10 -1.68 -4.95 -14.11
C PHE A 10 -1.54 -6.46 -14.22
N ASN A 11 -2.49 -7.20 -13.74
CA ASN A 11 -2.39 -8.64 -13.75
C ASN A 11 -2.56 -9.20 -15.15
N TRP A 12 -1.45 -9.60 -15.67
CA TRP A 12 -1.29 -10.16 -17.00
C TRP A 12 -1.92 -11.54 -17.19
N GLY A 13 -2.44 -12.07 -16.13
CA GLY A 13 -3.17 -13.29 -16.18
C GLY A 13 -4.42 -13.30 -16.96
N GLY A 14 -4.74 -12.24 -17.28
CA GLY A 14 -5.69 -12.14 -17.52
C GLY A 14 -6.49 -11.80 -18.51
N ASN A 15 -6.48 -12.15 -19.28
CA ASN A 15 -7.43 -11.92 -20.02
C ASN A 15 -8.50 -12.25 -19.99
N GLU A 16 -8.22 -12.90 -19.44
CA GLU A 16 -9.16 -13.35 -18.84
C GLU A 16 -10.04 -12.33 -18.41
N ASN A 17 -9.62 -11.56 -17.92
CA ASN A 17 -9.68 -10.33 -17.75
C ASN A 17 -10.46 -9.54 -18.59
N GLY A 18 -11.40 -9.30 -18.23
CA GLY A 18 -12.26 -8.40 -18.86
C GLY A 18 -12.56 -8.83 -20.25
N ALA A 19 -12.10 -9.93 -20.62
CA ALA A 19 -12.56 -10.56 -21.79
C ALA A 19 -13.97 -11.07 -21.64
N SER A 20 -14.50 -11.41 -22.71
CA SER A 20 -15.79 -12.07 -22.77
C SER A 20 -15.80 -13.30 -21.85
N PRO A 21 -16.80 -13.44 -21.00
CA PRO A 21 -16.91 -14.62 -20.15
C PRO A 21 -16.93 -15.89 -20.99
N THR A 22 -16.36 -16.95 -20.47
CA THR A 22 -16.46 -18.27 -21.10
C THR A 22 -17.90 -18.76 -20.98
N VAL A 23 -18.55 -19.00 -22.09
CA VAL A 23 -19.89 -19.58 -22.15
C VAL A 23 -19.81 -21.00 -22.68
N ILE A 24 -20.22 -21.95 -21.88
CA ILE A 24 -20.25 -23.36 -22.25
C ILE A 24 -21.70 -23.78 -22.32
N GLY A 25 -22.14 -24.11 -23.49
CA GLY A 25 -23.54 -24.55 -23.74
C GLY A 25 -23.67 -26.07 -23.76
N ASN A 26 -24.92 -26.54 -23.62
CA ASN A 26 -25.25 -27.93 -23.80
C ASN A 26 -25.84 -28.13 -25.20
N ASN A 27 -25.10 -28.79 -26.08
CA ASN A 27 -25.56 -29.07 -27.44
C ASN A 27 -26.44 -30.33 -27.51
N SER A 28 -26.27 -31.25 -26.57
CA SER A 28 -26.97 -32.51 -26.59
C SER A 28 -28.19 -32.46 -25.68
N ARG A 29 -29.24 -33.13 -26.11
CA ARG A 29 -30.39 -33.35 -25.25
C ARG A 29 -30.17 -34.56 -24.38
N GLN A 30 -29.60 -34.32 -23.21
CA GLN A 30 -29.26 -35.37 -22.24
C GLN A 30 -30.48 -35.84 -21.46
N SER A 31 -30.67 -37.17 -21.38
CA SER A 31 -31.65 -37.77 -20.48
C SER A 31 -31.15 -37.86 -19.05
N ILE A 32 -31.97 -37.48 -18.08
CA ILE A 32 -31.62 -37.60 -16.65
C ILE A 32 -31.87 -39.05 -16.21
N THR A 33 -30.83 -39.75 -15.80
CA THR A 33 -30.90 -41.16 -15.38
C THR A 33 -30.88 -41.33 -13.86
N SER A 34 -30.24 -40.45 -13.11
CA SER A 34 -30.22 -40.55 -11.64
C SER A 34 -31.58 -40.31 -11.01
N THR A 35 -31.95 -41.14 -10.06
CA THR A 35 -33.23 -41.08 -9.37
C THR A 35 -33.09 -40.56 -7.93
N LEU A 36 -34.15 -39.90 -7.44
CA LEU A 36 -34.24 -39.43 -6.07
C LEU A 36 -34.22 -40.64 -5.10
N GLY A 37 -33.41 -40.51 -4.03
CA GLY A 37 -33.32 -41.52 -2.99
C GLY A 37 -32.40 -42.71 -3.30
N THR A 38 -31.95 -42.89 -4.54
CA THR A 38 -31.05 -43.96 -4.93
C THR A 38 -29.91 -43.43 -5.81
N GLY A 39 -28.68 -43.50 -5.33
CA GLY A 39 -27.48 -43.11 -6.08
C GLY A 39 -27.20 -41.59 -6.08
N GLY A 40 -26.13 -41.21 -6.75
CA GLY A 40 -25.65 -39.85 -6.87
C GLY A 40 -26.45 -38.99 -7.83
N TYR A 41 -26.07 -37.76 -7.98
CA TYR A 41 -26.58 -36.88 -9.03
C TYR A 41 -26.01 -37.22 -10.41
N ASN A 42 -26.71 -36.88 -11.48
CA ASN A 42 -26.13 -36.85 -12.82
C ASN A 42 -25.47 -35.48 -13.07
N ALA A 43 -24.27 -35.49 -13.56
CA ALA A 43 -23.65 -34.28 -14.07
C ALA A 43 -24.38 -33.78 -15.34
N VAL A 44 -24.58 -32.49 -15.44
CA VAL A 44 -25.10 -31.84 -16.64
C VAL A 44 -23.95 -31.69 -17.65
N GLN A 45 -24.12 -32.32 -18.81
CA GLN A 45 -23.09 -32.29 -19.85
C GLN A 45 -23.16 -30.98 -20.63
N TYR A 46 -22.35 -30.01 -20.24
CA TYR A 46 -22.09 -28.83 -21.02
C TYR A 46 -20.93 -29.17 -21.96
N ASP A 47 -21.21 -29.37 -23.22
CA ASP A 47 -20.29 -29.99 -24.17
C ASP A 47 -19.80 -29.04 -25.26
N THR A 48 -20.30 -27.81 -25.29
CA THR A 48 -19.95 -26.84 -26.31
C THR A 48 -19.53 -25.53 -25.73
N SER A 49 -18.33 -25.06 -26.13
CA SER A 49 -17.93 -23.70 -25.89
C SER A 49 -18.55 -22.80 -26.95
N ILE A 50 -19.36 -21.82 -26.53
CA ILE A 50 -19.98 -20.85 -27.42
C ILE A 50 -19.05 -19.63 -27.62
N SER A 51 -18.34 -19.23 -26.58
CA SER A 51 -17.37 -18.13 -26.64
C SER A 51 -16.38 -18.19 -25.49
N GLY A 52 -15.24 -17.54 -25.67
CA GLY A 52 -14.21 -17.42 -24.65
C GLY A 52 -13.27 -18.62 -24.53
N ASN A 53 -12.51 -18.67 -23.45
CA ASN A 53 -11.51 -19.70 -23.18
C ASN A 53 -12.11 -20.78 -22.25
N ASN A 54 -12.18 -22.01 -22.73
CA ASN A 54 -12.70 -23.17 -21.98
C ASN A 54 -11.61 -24.16 -21.52
N THR A 55 -10.36 -23.74 -21.45
CA THR A 55 -9.20 -24.60 -21.18
C THR A 55 -9.39 -25.46 -19.90
N TYR A 56 -10.06 -24.93 -18.89
CA TYR A 56 -10.23 -25.60 -17.60
C TYR A 56 -11.58 -26.30 -17.45
N TRP A 57 -12.35 -26.35 -18.53
CA TRP A 57 -13.56 -27.15 -18.57
C TRP A 57 -13.30 -28.52 -19.17
N SER A 58 -13.67 -29.56 -18.46
CA SER A 58 -13.63 -30.93 -18.97
C SER A 58 -14.98 -31.34 -19.53
N THR A 59 -15.08 -31.46 -20.85
CA THR A 59 -16.29 -31.98 -21.52
C THR A 59 -16.55 -33.42 -21.14
N THR A 60 -15.51 -34.21 -20.93
CA THR A 60 -15.62 -35.63 -20.53
C THR A 60 -16.18 -35.78 -19.13
N LEU A 61 -15.74 -34.96 -18.19
CA LEU A 61 -16.17 -34.98 -16.80
C LEU A 61 -17.32 -34.01 -16.52
N SER A 62 -17.69 -33.17 -17.49
CA SER A 62 -18.73 -32.16 -17.39
C SER A 62 -18.59 -31.26 -16.18
N ARG A 63 -17.37 -30.80 -15.95
CA ARG A 63 -17.04 -29.96 -14.81
C ARG A 63 -15.94 -28.96 -15.10
N PHE A 64 -16.00 -27.83 -14.40
CA PHE A 64 -14.90 -26.89 -14.30
C PHE A 64 -13.97 -27.34 -13.17
N THR A 65 -12.66 -27.38 -13.41
CA THR A 65 -11.65 -27.70 -12.39
C THR A 65 -10.71 -26.52 -12.21
N SER A 66 -10.53 -26.07 -10.98
CA SER A 66 -9.62 -24.97 -10.67
C SER A 66 -8.16 -25.34 -10.93
N PRO A 67 -7.44 -24.56 -11.74
CA PRO A 67 -6.03 -24.84 -12.04
C PRO A 67 -5.08 -24.39 -10.93
N VAL A 68 -5.53 -23.48 -10.06
CA VAL A 68 -4.69 -22.85 -9.05
C VAL A 68 -5.41 -22.72 -7.72
N ASN A 69 -4.66 -22.49 -6.65
CA ASN A 69 -5.21 -22.15 -5.35
C ASN A 69 -5.76 -20.73 -5.36
N ASN A 70 -6.84 -20.50 -4.60
CA ASN A 70 -7.46 -19.21 -4.41
C ASN A 70 -8.00 -18.55 -5.70
N LEU A 71 -8.46 -19.38 -6.64
CA LEU A 71 -9.13 -18.87 -7.82
C LEU A 71 -10.45 -18.20 -7.44
N ASN A 72 -10.53 -16.90 -7.68
CA ASN A 72 -11.76 -16.13 -7.55
C ASN A 72 -12.48 -16.10 -8.89
N PHE A 73 -13.72 -16.49 -8.94
CA PHE A 73 -14.51 -16.35 -10.15
C PHE A 73 -15.97 -16.02 -9.85
N ILE A 74 -16.64 -15.52 -10.88
CA ILE A 74 -18.07 -15.25 -10.90
C ILE A 74 -18.69 -16.16 -11.99
N ALA A 75 -19.73 -16.88 -11.63
CA ALA A 75 -20.44 -17.72 -12.56
C ALA A 75 -21.91 -17.30 -12.65
N ALA A 76 -22.44 -17.29 -13.87
CA ALA A 76 -23.86 -17.22 -14.16
C ALA A 76 -24.25 -18.50 -14.90
N VAL A 77 -25.10 -19.29 -14.30
CA VAL A 77 -25.34 -20.68 -14.74
C VAL A 77 -26.82 -21.00 -14.85
N GLN A 78 -27.15 -21.89 -15.78
CA GLN A 78 -28.53 -22.33 -15.98
C GLN A 78 -28.59 -23.82 -16.27
N ILE A 79 -29.53 -24.48 -15.60
CA ILE A 79 -29.99 -25.83 -15.95
C ILE A 79 -31.44 -25.72 -16.37
N LYS A 80 -31.77 -26.23 -17.54
CA LYS A 80 -33.13 -26.24 -18.08
C LYS A 80 -33.52 -27.65 -18.48
N ALA A 81 -34.60 -28.14 -17.91
CA ALA A 81 -35.06 -29.51 -18.10
C ALA A 81 -36.53 -29.53 -18.53
N LEU A 82 -36.83 -30.31 -19.57
CA LEU A 82 -38.19 -30.57 -20.08
C LEU A 82 -38.71 -31.88 -19.49
N ALA A 83 -39.93 -31.85 -18.97
CA ALA A 83 -40.63 -33.04 -18.52
C ALA A 83 -41.23 -33.81 -19.70
N LEU A 84 -40.77 -35.05 -19.91
CA LEU A 84 -41.33 -35.97 -20.87
C LEU A 84 -42.40 -36.89 -20.23
N LEU A 85 -42.22 -37.20 -18.95
CA LEU A 85 -43.20 -37.84 -18.07
C LEU A 85 -43.28 -37.03 -16.75
N PRO A 86 -44.49 -36.96 -16.13
CA PRO A 86 -44.63 -36.16 -14.92
C PRO A 86 -43.78 -36.71 -13.76
N GLY A 87 -43.35 -35.82 -12.88
CA GLY A 87 -42.61 -36.18 -11.68
C GLY A 87 -41.77 -35.07 -11.12
N THR A 88 -40.99 -35.36 -10.11
CA THR A 88 -40.14 -34.40 -9.44
C THR A 88 -38.74 -34.41 -10.01
N ILE A 89 -38.18 -33.22 -10.23
CA ILE A 89 -36.79 -32.99 -10.58
C ILE A 89 -36.11 -32.19 -9.48
N GLU A 90 -34.86 -32.52 -9.19
CA GLU A 90 -33.94 -31.72 -8.40
C GLU A 90 -32.78 -31.26 -9.28
N MET A 91 -32.39 -30.03 -9.13
CA MET A 91 -31.31 -29.39 -9.87
C MET A 91 -30.45 -28.56 -8.89
N ARG A 92 -29.13 -28.57 -9.06
CA ARG A 92 -28.20 -27.76 -8.27
C ARG A 92 -26.91 -27.56 -9.02
N PHE A 93 -26.10 -26.62 -8.54
CA PHE A 93 -24.68 -26.52 -8.85
C PHE A 93 -23.89 -26.88 -7.58
N ALA A 94 -22.92 -27.77 -7.68
CA ALA A 94 -22.21 -28.31 -6.54
C ALA A 94 -20.71 -28.14 -6.70
N HIS A 95 -20.04 -27.76 -5.59
CA HIS A 95 -18.60 -27.64 -5.45
C HIS A 95 -18.07 -28.83 -4.65
N TYR A 96 -17.01 -29.41 -5.15
CA TYR A 96 -16.31 -30.53 -4.57
C TYR A 96 -14.83 -30.24 -4.43
N ASP A 97 -14.17 -30.82 -3.43
CA ASP A 97 -12.72 -30.78 -3.32
C ASP A 97 -12.05 -31.71 -4.36
N VAL A 98 -10.72 -31.66 -4.42
CA VAL A 98 -9.92 -32.51 -5.30
C VAL A 98 -10.16 -34.01 -5.09
N ASN A 99 -10.59 -34.43 -3.91
CA ASN A 99 -10.90 -35.82 -3.56
C ASN A 99 -12.34 -36.23 -3.85
N GLY A 100 -13.17 -35.28 -4.32
CA GLY A 100 -14.59 -35.51 -4.61
C GLY A 100 -15.51 -35.39 -3.40
N ASN A 101 -15.05 -34.80 -2.29
CA ASN A 101 -15.90 -34.50 -1.15
C ASN A 101 -16.72 -33.25 -1.43
N PHE A 102 -18.01 -33.31 -1.13
CA PHE A 102 -18.92 -32.18 -1.29
C PHE A 102 -18.57 -31.05 -0.32
N ILE A 103 -18.44 -29.84 -0.83
CA ILE A 103 -18.15 -28.64 -0.05
C ILE A 103 -19.42 -27.81 0.14
N GLN A 104 -20.06 -27.41 -0.97
CA GLN A 104 -21.21 -26.52 -0.94
C GLN A 104 -22.03 -26.59 -2.25
N GLU A 105 -23.22 -26.03 -2.24
CA GLU A 105 -24.07 -25.93 -3.42
C GLU A 105 -24.66 -24.54 -3.60
N TRP A 106 -25.02 -24.24 -4.83
CA TRP A 106 -25.73 -23.02 -5.20
C TRP A 106 -26.98 -23.31 -6.02
N GLY A 107 -28.03 -22.53 -5.78
CA GLY A 107 -29.22 -22.53 -6.60
C GLY A 107 -29.99 -23.86 -6.56
N TYR A 108 -30.07 -24.52 -5.41
CA TYR A 108 -30.87 -25.72 -5.29
C TYR A 108 -32.35 -25.48 -5.64
N LYS A 109 -32.92 -26.31 -6.54
CA LYS A 109 -34.30 -26.28 -6.93
C LYS A 109 -34.88 -27.70 -6.99
N LYS A 110 -36.03 -27.87 -6.34
CA LYS A 110 -36.84 -29.08 -6.42
C LYS A 110 -38.22 -28.73 -6.91
N GLU A 111 -38.68 -29.33 -7.98
CA GLU A 111 -39.92 -28.96 -8.62
C GLU A 111 -40.67 -30.19 -9.10
N LEU A 112 -42.02 -30.20 -8.88
CA LEU A 112 -42.93 -31.19 -9.43
C LEU A 112 -43.45 -30.72 -10.80
N MET A 113 -43.19 -31.51 -11.82
CA MET A 113 -43.47 -31.13 -13.21
C MET A 113 -44.48 -32.04 -13.85
N ILE A 114 -45.27 -31.48 -14.75
CA ILE A 114 -46.16 -32.20 -15.65
C ILE A 114 -45.59 -32.23 -17.08
N ILE A 115 -46.09 -33.16 -17.91
CA ILE A 115 -45.60 -33.35 -19.29
C ILE A 115 -45.59 -32.02 -20.06
N GLY A 116 -44.53 -31.78 -20.79
CA GLY A 116 -44.36 -30.62 -21.66
C GLY A 116 -43.93 -29.33 -20.96
N PHE A 117 -43.94 -29.29 -19.62
CA PHE A 117 -43.42 -28.14 -18.88
C PHE A 117 -41.90 -28.21 -18.71
N THR A 118 -41.29 -27.04 -18.58
CA THR A 118 -39.84 -26.88 -18.41
C THR A 118 -39.51 -26.31 -17.04
N ALA A 119 -38.69 -27.02 -16.27
CA ALA A 119 -38.06 -26.49 -15.08
C ALA A 119 -36.79 -25.73 -15.46
N THR A 120 -36.59 -24.58 -14.86
CA THR A 120 -35.39 -23.80 -15.06
C THR A 120 -34.80 -23.42 -13.71
N LEU A 121 -33.54 -23.74 -13.50
CA LEU A 121 -32.69 -23.21 -12.41
C LEU A 121 -31.68 -22.24 -13.02
N THR A 122 -31.79 -20.98 -12.66
CA THR A 122 -30.82 -19.95 -13.02
C THR A 122 -30.26 -19.37 -11.73
N THR A 123 -28.96 -19.30 -11.60
CA THR A 123 -28.30 -18.70 -10.45
C THR A 123 -26.98 -18.05 -10.86
N ALA A 124 -26.55 -17.09 -10.07
CA ALA A 124 -25.22 -16.49 -10.18
C ALA A 124 -24.55 -16.59 -8.82
N PHE A 125 -23.29 -16.90 -8.83
CA PHE A 125 -22.49 -17.01 -7.60
C PHE A 125 -21.03 -16.64 -7.85
N SER A 126 -20.37 -16.24 -6.76
CA SER A 126 -18.92 -16.07 -6.72
C SER A 126 -18.35 -16.95 -5.61
N THR A 127 -17.19 -17.50 -5.84
CA THR A 127 -16.51 -18.34 -4.84
C THR A 127 -15.01 -18.37 -5.08
N VAL A 128 -14.30 -18.83 -4.05
CA VAL A 128 -12.86 -19.08 -4.08
C VAL A 128 -12.63 -20.58 -4.06
N MET A 129 -11.77 -21.07 -4.97
CA MET A 129 -11.48 -22.50 -5.09
C MET A 129 -9.99 -22.77 -4.86
N ALA A 130 -9.69 -23.93 -4.29
CA ALA A 130 -8.34 -24.47 -4.26
C ALA A 130 -7.99 -25.17 -5.59
N ALA A 131 -6.69 -25.36 -5.83
CA ALA A 131 -6.26 -26.12 -7.00
C ALA A 131 -6.81 -27.56 -6.97
N GLY A 132 -7.40 -27.97 -8.08
CA GLY A 132 -8.02 -29.29 -8.20
C GLY A 132 -9.46 -29.41 -7.74
N ASP A 133 -10.00 -28.41 -7.02
CA ASP A 133 -11.42 -28.33 -6.71
C ASP A 133 -12.22 -28.21 -7.99
N TYR A 134 -13.48 -28.68 -7.97
CA TYR A 134 -14.30 -28.60 -9.17
C TYR A 134 -15.76 -28.26 -8.89
N ILE A 135 -16.39 -27.67 -9.89
CA ILE A 135 -17.83 -27.35 -9.90
C ILE A 135 -18.51 -28.02 -11.08
N GLN A 136 -19.68 -28.53 -10.83
CA GLN A 136 -20.54 -29.12 -11.85
C GLN A 136 -22.03 -28.82 -11.61
N GLY A 137 -22.81 -28.77 -12.69
CA GLY A 137 -24.24 -28.79 -12.61
C GLY A 137 -24.77 -30.21 -12.41
N GLU A 138 -25.75 -30.37 -11.57
CA GLU A 138 -26.23 -31.68 -11.17
C GLU A 138 -27.77 -31.80 -11.21
N THR A 139 -28.27 -32.98 -11.59
CA THR A 139 -29.70 -33.27 -11.66
C THR A 139 -30.04 -34.65 -11.12
N LYS A 140 -31.24 -34.76 -10.51
CA LYS A 140 -31.90 -36.02 -10.14
C LYS A 140 -33.38 -35.97 -10.49
N ARG A 141 -34.02 -37.13 -10.68
CA ARG A 141 -35.44 -37.25 -10.97
C ARG A 141 -36.17 -38.27 -10.08
N SER A 142 -37.49 -38.17 -9.96
CA SER A 142 -38.26 -39.23 -9.32
C SER A 142 -38.27 -40.49 -10.17
N LEU A 143 -38.50 -41.65 -9.53
CA LEU A 143 -38.29 -42.98 -10.12
C LEU A 143 -39.09 -43.21 -11.42
N ILE A 144 -40.32 -42.75 -11.47
CA ILE A 144 -41.24 -42.99 -12.59
C ILE A 144 -41.26 -41.84 -13.62
N SER A 145 -40.53 -40.74 -13.33
CA SER A 145 -40.47 -39.57 -14.19
C SER A 145 -39.46 -39.70 -15.32
N SER A 146 -39.60 -38.89 -16.35
CA SER A 146 -38.61 -38.75 -17.41
C SER A 146 -38.41 -37.29 -17.73
N PHE A 147 -37.17 -36.86 -17.71
CA PHE A 147 -36.77 -35.49 -18.02
C PHE A 147 -35.60 -35.50 -19.01
N GLN A 148 -35.61 -34.48 -19.85
CA GLN A 148 -34.54 -34.24 -20.80
C GLN A 148 -33.98 -32.84 -20.58
N LEU A 149 -32.65 -32.72 -20.36
CA LEU A 149 -31.96 -31.44 -20.31
C LEU A 149 -32.02 -30.76 -21.68
N ARG A 150 -32.23 -29.45 -21.66
CA ARG A 150 -32.34 -28.66 -22.89
C ARG A 150 -30.97 -28.11 -23.28
N ASP A 151 -30.80 -28.00 -24.59
CA ASP A 151 -29.63 -27.39 -25.26
C ASP A 151 -29.41 -25.90 -24.96
N THR A 152 -30.38 -25.27 -24.29
CA THR A 152 -30.28 -23.90 -23.80
C THR A 152 -29.74 -23.79 -22.37
N SER A 153 -29.35 -24.92 -21.75
CA SER A 153 -28.58 -24.89 -20.49
C SER A 153 -27.19 -24.35 -20.74
N TYR A 154 -26.68 -23.53 -19.83
CA TYR A 154 -25.34 -22.93 -19.98
C TYR A 154 -24.59 -22.81 -18.65
N PHE A 155 -23.29 -22.82 -18.75
CA PHE A 155 -22.34 -22.45 -17.68
C PHE A 155 -21.50 -21.32 -18.19
N ASN A 156 -21.78 -20.09 -17.71
CA ASN A 156 -21.07 -18.89 -18.09
C ASN A 156 -20.23 -18.47 -16.89
N MET A 157 -18.93 -18.34 -17.08
CA MET A 157 -18.03 -17.96 -16.02
C MET A 157 -17.00 -16.94 -16.50
N SER A 158 -16.64 -16.05 -15.59
CA SER A 158 -15.52 -15.15 -15.73
C SER A 158 -14.71 -15.21 -14.44
N TRP A 159 -13.40 -15.25 -14.57
CA TRP A 159 -12.54 -15.14 -13.42
C TRP A 159 -11.83 -13.79 -13.42
N ILE A 160 -11.75 -13.27 -12.22
CA ILE A 160 -11.03 -12.05 -11.97
C ILE A 160 -9.63 -12.49 -11.61
N SER A 161 -8.79 -12.62 -12.61
CA SER A 161 -7.34 -12.88 -12.53
C SER A 161 -6.87 -14.02 -11.64
N PHE A 162 -5.89 -14.72 -12.09
CA PHE A 162 -5.04 -15.57 -11.28
C PHE A 162 -4.16 -14.68 -10.39
N GLY A 163 -4.79 -13.78 -9.62
CA GLY A 163 -4.04 -12.98 -8.69
C GLY A 163 -3.48 -13.87 -7.60
N SER A 164 -2.18 -13.90 -7.44
CA SER A 164 -1.63 -14.18 -6.13
C SER A 164 -2.43 -13.39 -5.11
N GLN A 165 -2.76 -13.98 -3.98
CA GLN A 165 -3.38 -13.19 -2.92
C GLN A 165 -2.49 -12.00 -2.65
N THR A 166 -3.06 -10.85 -2.35
CA THR A 166 -2.29 -9.65 -1.99
C THR A 166 -1.22 -9.96 -0.95
N SER A 167 -1.53 -10.84 0.01
CA SER A 167 -0.57 -11.30 1.00
C SER A 167 0.62 -12.05 0.41
N THR A 168 0.41 -12.93 -0.56
CA THR A 168 1.49 -13.66 -1.24
C THR A 168 2.32 -12.71 -2.08
N LEU A 169 1.65 -11.85 -2.83
CA LEU A 169 2.32 -10.85 -3.65
C LEU A 169 3.13 -9.86 -2.81
N LEU A 170 2.57 -9.36 -1.71
CA LEU A 170 3.28 -8.49 -0.78
C LEU A 170 4.47 -9.20 -0.13
N THR A 171 4.39 -10.50 0.10
CA THR A 171 5.51 -11.27 0.62
C THR A 171 6.64 -11.40 -0.41
N GLU A 172 6.30 -11.67 -1.66
CA GLU A 172 7.28 -11.76 -2.75
C GLU A 172 7.93 -10.40 -3.04
N ILE A 173 7.12 -9.34 -3.16
CA ILE A 173 7.64 -7.99 -3.41
C ILE A 173 8.45 -7.45 -2.24
N ARG A 174 8.05 -7.77 -1.00
CA ARG A 174 8.78 -7.35 0.18
C ARG A 174 10.19 -7.94 0.22
N GLY A 175 10.39 -9.13 -0.35
CA GLY A 175 11.64 -9.85 -0.22
C GLY A 175 12.02 -10.06 1.26
N GLU A 176 13.27 -9.83 1.58
CA GLU A 176 13.81 -9.98 2.94
C GLU A 176 13.62 -8.74 3.82
N LEU A 177 12.94 -7.70 3.32
CA LEU A 177 12.73 -6.45 4.07
C LEU A 177 11.95 -6.71 5.37
N GLY A 178 12.59 -6.39 6.50
CA GLY A 178 12.00 -6.49 7.83
C GLY A 178 10.91 -5.43 8.05
N GLN A 179 9.87 -5.79 8.80
CA GLN A 179 8.82 -4.83 9.15
C GLN A 179 9.35 -3.65 9.96
N TRP A 180 10.33 -3.91 10.81
CA TRP A 180 10.97 -2.87 11.61
C TRP A 180 11.81 -1.92 10.76
N ASP A 181 12.55 -2.43 9.78
CA ASP A 181 13.35 -1.59 8.89
C ASP A 181 12.46 -0.70 8.02
N PHE A 182 11.34 -1.25 7.54
CA PHE A 182 10.32 -0.49 6.83
C PHE A 182 9.77 0.66 7.70
N LEU A 183 9.38 0.35 8.95
CA LEU A 183 8.85 1.35 9.88
C LEU A 183 9.91 2.41 10.24
N LYS A 184 11.15 1.98 10.51
CA LYS A 184 12.27 2.87 10.80
C LYS A 184 12.53 3.86 9.66
N GLY A 185 12.48 3.38 8.41
CA GLY A 185 12.61 4.26 7.24
C GLY A 185 11.53 5.33 7.18
N ILE A 186 10.27 4.97 7.42
CA ILE A 186 9.17 5.94 7.50
C ILE A 186 9.37 6.91 8.66
N MET A 187 9.79 6.41 9.82
CA MET A 187 10.07 7.27 10.98
C MET A 187 11.18 8.28 10.67
N THR A 188 12.24 7.85 9.99
CA THR A 188 13.32 8.75 9.56
C THR A 188 12.84 9.74 8.50
N MET A 189 12.06 9.28 7.52
CA MET A 189 11.54 10.13 6.44
C MET A 189 10.76 11.33 6.96
N PHE A 190 9.84 11.11 7.90
CA PHE A 190 8.94 12.12 8.43
C PHE A 190 9.34 12.64 9.82
N ASN A 191 10.56 12.37 10.29
CA ASN A 191 11.01 12.73 11.62
C ASN A 191 10.00 12.34 12.71
N LEU A 192 9.54 11.08 12.67
CA LEU A 192 8.55 10.59 13.62
C LEU A 192 9.19 10.22 14.95
N VAL A 193 8.51 10.59 16.01
CA VAL A 193 8.88 10.25 17.39
C VAL A 193 7.84 9.30 17.97
N SER A 194 8.30 8.26 18.63
CA SER A 194 7.42 7.32 19.35
C SER A 194 7.37 7.64 20.82
N THR A 195 6.16 7.77 21.37
CA THR A 195 5.91 8.01 22.80
C THR A 195 4.92 7.01 23.35
N ALA A 196 5.08 6.64 24.62
CA ALA A 196 4.09 5.79 25.28
C ALA A 196 2.81 6.60 25.58
N ASP A 197 1.67 6.02 25.25
CA ASP A 197 0.39 6.57 25.64
C ASP A 197 0.10 6.23 27.12
N LYS A 198 0.19 7.23 28.01
CA LYS A 198 -0.09 7.03 29.43
C LYS A 198 -1.56 6.74 29.72
N ASP A 199 -2.45 7.21 28.88
CA ASP A 199 -3.90 7.02 29.05
C ASP A 199 -4.32 5.60 28.62
N ASN A 200 -3.54 4.99 27.70
CA ASN A 200 -3.73 3.62 27.26
C ASN A 200 -2.37 2.90 27.10
N PRO A 201 -1.89 2.20 28.12
CA PRO A 201 -0.56 1.59 28.15
C PRO A 201 -0.25 0.58 27.02
N ASN A 202 -1.27 0.11 26.33
CA ASN A 202 -1.11 -0.80 25.19
C ASN A 202 -0.89 -0.08 23.85
N ASN A 203 -0.98 1.27 23.85
CA ASN A 203 -0.77 2.08 22.67
C ASN A 203 0.61 2.72 22.66
N ILE A 204 1.18 2.81 21.47
CA ILE A 204 2.35 3.63 21.18
C ILE A 204 1.87 4.74 20.25
N LEU A 205 2.08 5.98 20.64
CA LEU A 205 1.81 7.14 19.78
C LEU A 205 3.04 7.38 18.92
N ILE A 206 2.83 7.48 17.61
CA ILE A 206 3.89 7.79 16.64
C ILE A 206 3.41 9.01 15.87
N GLU A 207 4.05 10.14 16.08
CA GLU A 207 3.68 11.41 15.45
C GLU A 207 4.94 12.15 14.96
N PRO A 208 4.84 13.04 13.97
CA PRO A 208 5.95 13.90 13.57
C PRO A 208 6.44 14.75 14.75
N TYR A 209 7.75 14.98 14.82
CA TYR A 209 8.34 15.85 15.86
C TYR A 209 7.68 17.22 15.90
N VAL A 210 7.34 17.77 14.76
CA VAL A 210 6.68 19.06 14.62
C VAL A 210 5.29 19.07 15.27
N ASP A 211 4.53 17.99 15.16
CA ASP A 211 3.18 17.89 15.74
C ASP A 211 3.19 17.59 17.25
N ILE A 212 4.32 17.09 17.76
CA ILE A 212 4.50 16.84 19.20
C ILE A 212 4.90 18.12 19.93
N PHE A 213 5.79 18.92 19.34
CA PHE A 213 6.47 19.98 20.06
C PHE A 213 6.18 21.39 19.55
N PHE A 214 5.57 21.55 18.40
CA PHE A 214 5.20 22.85 17.86
C PHE A 214 3.71 22.91 17.61
N GLU A 215 3.08 24.03 17.98
CA GLU A 215 1.73 24.32 17.51
C GLU A 215 1.80 24.58 15.99
N ASN A 216 1.31 23.61 15.23
CA ASN A 216 1.46 23.67 13.80
C ASN A 216 0.41 24.55 13.14
N THR A 217 0.82 25.73 12.73
CA THR A 217 0.02 26.61 11.89
C THR A 217 0.10 26.29 10.40
N ASN A 218 1.03 25.42 9.98
CA ASN A 218 1.34 25.19 8.56
C ASN A 218 1.01 23.80 8.01
N SER A 219 0.70 22.82 8.86
CA SER A 219 0.57 21.42 8.37
C SER A 219 -0.76 21.10 7.68
N GLY A 220 -1.65 22.06 7.47
CA GLY A 220 -2.98 21.77 6.91
C GLY A 220 -3.84 20.83 7.76
N ASN A 221 -3.29 20.32 8.84
CA ASN A 221 -3.97 19.48 9.81
C ASN A 221 -4.67 20.40 10.82
N THR A 222 -5.89 20.77 10.51
CA THR A 222 -6.75 21.62 11.37
C THR A 222 -7.36 20.83 12.54
N SER A 223 -6.95 19.58 12.75
CA SER A 223 -7.48 18.81 13.87
C SER A 223 -6.72 19.18 15.15
N ASN A 224 -7.45 19.63 16.17
CA ASN A 224 -6.97 19.87 17.54
C ASN A 224 -6.50 18.56 18.24
N LEU A 225 -5.91 17.65 17.47
CA LEU A 225 -5.55 16.30 17.90
C LEU A 225 -4.04 16.12 18.05
N THR A 226 -3.22 17.10 17.66
CA THR A 226 -1.76 17.02 17.83
C THR A 226 -1.40 16.96 19.30
N LEU A 227 -0.32 16.29 19.65
CA LEU A 227 0.15 16.22 21.04
C LEU A 227 0.53 17.61 21.56
N ALA A 228 1.07 18.49 20.73
CA ALA A 228 1.36 19.88 21.08
C ALA A 228 0.10 20.64 21.57
N ALA A 229 -1.04 20.45 20.91
CA ALA A 229 -2.30 21.05 21.33
C ALA A 229 -2.86 20.49 22.65
N ARG A 230 -2.33 19.34 23.13
CA ARG A 230 -2.70 18.70 24.39
C ARG A 230 -1.66 18.90 25.47
N SER A 231 -0.55 19.61 25.17
CA SER A 231 0.50 19.83 26.14
C SER A 231 0.01 20.72 27.29
N ILE A 232 0.50 20.44 28.48
CA ILE A 232 0.22 21.22 29.70
C ILE A 232 1.54 21.83 30.16
N GLU A 233 1.48 23.07 30.60
CA GLU A 233 2.63 23.71 31.24
C GLU A 233 2.62 23.40 32.74
N HIS A 234 3.69 22.79 33.23
CA HIS A 234 3.87 22.46 34.66
C HIS A 234 4.83 23.49 35.28
N ASP A 235 4.40 24.14 36.35
CA ASP A 235 5.29 25.02 37.12
C ASP A 235 6.10 24.22 38.18
N TRP A 236 7.41 24.08 37.89
CA TRP A 236 8.34 23.43 38.82
C TRP A 236 9.30 24.41 39.50
N THR A 237 8.99 25.71 39.49
CA THR A 237 9.84 26.76 40.06
C THR A 237 10.27 26.47 41.49
N ASP A 238 9.33 26.06 42.34
CA ASP A 238 9.57 25.78 43.77
C ASP A 238 10.14 24.37 44.05
N LYS A 239 10.26 23.54 42.98
CA LYS A 239 10.73 22.16 43.13
C LYS A 239 12.20 21.98 42.76
N VAL A 240 12.83 22.97 42.16
CA VAL A 240 14.19 22.87 41.66
C VAL A 240 15.23 23.21 42.70
N ASP A 241 16.27 22.39 42.82
CA ASP A 241 17.51 22.72 43.53
C ASP A 241 18.55 23.26 42.58
N VAL A 242 18.80 24.55 42.67
CA VAL A 242 19.77 25.26 41.81
C VAL A 242 21.23 25.12 42.30
N SER A 243 21.45 24.51 43.44
CA SER A 243 22.80 24.38 44.02
C SER A 243 23.74 23.51 43.18
N GLN A 244 23.16 22.61 42.39
CA GLN A 244 23.87 21.69 41.50
C GLN A 244 23.41 21.89 40.04
N MET A 245 23.20 23.11 39.63
CA MET A 245 22.82 23.41 38.24
C MET A 245 24.03 23.27 37.32
N GLU A 246 23.88 22.49 36.28
CA GLU A 246 24.83 22.39 35.18
C GLU A 246 24.18 22.88 33.89
N LEU A 247 24.72 23.90 33.28
CA LEU A 247 24.25 24.45 32.01
C LEU A 247 25.30 24.21 30.95
N LYS A 248 24.95 23.49 29.92
CA LYS A 248 25.81 23.14 28.80
C LYS A 248 25.26 23.69 27.49
N PRO A 249 26.06 24.40 26.69
CA PRO A 249 25.71 24.70 25.32
C PRO A 249 25.74 23.40 24.49
N LEU A 250 24.94 23.34 23.45
CA LEU A 250 25.00 22.27 22.46
C LEU A 250 26.16 22.52 21.51
N THR A 251 27.36 22.04 21.86
CA THR A 251 28.57 22.24 21.06
C THR A 251 29.01 21.01 20.29
N ASP A 252 28.38 19.87 20.56
CA ASP A 252 28.68 18.59 19.93
C ASP A 252 27.70 18.31 18.78
N LEU A 253 27.56 19.30 17.89
CA LEU A 253 26.71 19.24 16.70
C LEU A 253 27.60 19.27 15.46
N ASP A 254 27.11 18.55 14.42
CA ASP A 254 27.79 18.53 13.14
C ASP A 254 27.61 19.84 12.37
N LYS A 255 28.64 20.27 11.65
CA LYS A 255 28.58 21.46 10.83
C LYS A 255 27.66 21.31 9.62
N ILE A 256 27.76 20.15 8.98
CA ILE A 256 26.96 19.81 7.79
C ILE A 256 26.09 18.60 8.13
N THR A 257 24.80 18.73 7.89
CA THR A 257 23.85 17.61 7.98
C THR A 257 23.23 17.39 6.61
N THR A 258 23.41 16.19 6.06
CA THR A 258 22.84 15.78 4.78
C THR A 258 21.70 14.81 5.01
N PHE A 259 20.54 15.15 4.50
CA PHE A 259 19.35 14.30 4.46
C PHE A 259 19.26 13.65 3.08
N GLN A 260 19.15 12.33 3.05
CA GLN A 260 19.17 11.60 1.79
C GLN A 260 18.41 10.29 1.88
N PHE A 261 18.03 9.75 0.72
CA PHE A 261 17.55 8.40 0.58
C PHE A 261 18.70 7.41 0.44
N ALA A 262 18.41 6.14 0.67
CA ALA A 262 19.38 5.09 0.39
C ALA A 262 19.78 5.10 -1.09
N GLU A 263 21.04 4.89 -1.36
CA GLU A 263 21.54 4.80 -2.73
C GLU A 263 21.23 3.42 -3.29
N ASP A 264 20.50 3.37 -4.41
CA ASP A 264 20.23 2.14 -5.15
C ASP A 264 21.27 2.03 -6.28
N ASP A 265 22.29 1.26 -6.03
CA ASP A 265 23.44 1.12 -6.95
C ASP A 265 23.03 0.44 -8.28
N GLU A 266 21.93 -0.28 -8.29
CA GLU A 266 21.41 -0.92 -9.49
C GLU A 266 20.57 0.01 -10.36
N ASP A 267 20.12 1.17 -9.85
CA ASP A 267 19.36 2.14 -10.62
C ASP A 267 20.29 3.01 -11.49
N TYR A 268 20.45 2.62 -12.74
CA TYR A 268 21.28 3.34 -13.71
C TYR A 268 20.87 4.81 -13.92
N ILE A 269 19.58 5.14 -13.88
CA ILE A 269 19.12 6.51 -14.05
C ILE A 269 19.53 7.37 -12.85
N PHE A 270 19.43 6.82 -11.66
CA PHE A 270 19.90 7.48 -10.45
C PHE A 270 21.41 7.70 -10.50
N TRP A 271 22.17 6.70 -10.94
CA TRP A 271 23.61 6.81 -11.12
C TRP A 271 23.99 7.89 -12.16
N VAL A 272 23.32 7.94 -13.31
CA VAL A 272 23.53 8.98 -14.34
C VAL A 272 23.27 10.37 -13.76
N TYR A 273 22.20 10.52 -12.97
CA TYR A 273 21.88 11.78 -12.31
C TYR A 273 23.02 12.20 -11.36
N LYS A 274 23.48 11.28 -10.50
CA LYS A 274 24.57 11.51 -9.56
C LYS A 274 25.86 11.96 -10.28
N GLN A 275 26.22 11.29 -11.38
CA GLN A 275 27.40 11.67 -12.16
C GLN A 275 27.25 13.06 -12.82
N ALA A 276 26.08 13.36 -13.35
CA ALA A 276 25.80 14.64 -14.00
C ALA A 276 25.77 15.82 -13.00
N ASN A 277 25.52 15.55 -11.72
CA ASN A 277 25.37 16.57 -10.68
C ASN A 277 26.49 16.53 -9.63
N TYR A 278 27.68 16.14 -10.03
CA TYR A 278 28.88 16.16 -9.17
C TYR A 278 28.77 15.35 -7.87
N GLY A 279 28.04 14.25 -7.91
CA GLY A 279 27.84 13.37 -6.76
C GLY A 279 26.63 13.72 -5.89
N LEU A 280 25.89 14.76 -6.22
CA LEU A 280 24.65 15.08 -5.51
C LEU A 280 23.59 14.00 -5.75
N LEU A 281 23.03 13.47 -4.67
CA LEU A 281 21.99 12.46 -4.75
C LEU A 281 20.63 13.10 -5.04
N TYR A 282 19.84 12.51 -5.91
CA TYR A 282 18.49 12.99 -6.21
C TYR A 282 17.61 12.92 -4.96
N GLY A 283 16.94 14.03 -4.66
CA GLY A 283 16.07 14.12 -3.49
C GLY A 283 16.76 14.42 -2.17
N SER A 284 18.08 14.66 -2.17
CA SER A 284 18.85 15.02 -0.96
C SER A 284 18.86 16.52 -0.67
N GLU A 285 19.02 16.88 0.60
CA GLU A 285 19.23 18.23 1.08
C GLU A 285 20.42 18.28 2.03
N SER A 286 21.29 19.26 1.87
CA SER A 286 22.46 19.46 2.74
C SER A 286 22.40 20.83 3.40
N ILE A 287 22.39 20.83 4.71
CA ILE A 287 22.32 22.03 5.52
C ILE A 287 23.68 22.31 6.13
N ASP A 288 24.23 23.47 5.86
CA ASP A 288 25.44 23.99 6.50
C ASP A 288 25.05 24.96 7.61
N ALA A 289 25.16 24.53 8.86
CA ALA A 289 24.83 25.31 10.04
C ALA A 289 25.67 26.59 10.15
N SER A 290 26.83 26.66 9.47
CA SER A 290 27.67 27.85 9.46
C SER A 290 27.08 29.04 8.69
N LEU A 291 26.12 28.78 7.81
CA LEU A 291 25.47 29.83 7.01
C LEU A 291 24.37 30.54 7.79
N SER A 292 23.76 29.86 8.78
CA SER A 292 22.64 30.39 9.56
C SER A 292 23.07 31.31 10.73
N ALA A 293 24.29 31.17 11.20
CA ALA A 293 24.77 31.89 12.38
C ALA A 293 26.19 32.45 12.16
N SER A 294 26.29 33.74 11.86
CA SER A 294 27.52 34.41 11.49
C SER A 294 28.67 34.34 12.50
N ASN A 295 28.46 33.83 13.71
CA ASN A 295 29.47 33.74 14.78
C ASN A 295 29.76 32.29 15.27
N LEU A 296 29.08 31.28 14.75
CA LEU A 296 29.22 29.90 15.21
C LEU A 296 30.08 29.02 14.29
N ASN A 297 30.64 29.60 13.21
CA ASN A 297 31.41 28.89 12.19
C ASN A 297 32.60 28.07 12.69
N THR A 298 33.10 28.35 13.89
CA THR A 298 34.26 27.66 14.47
C THR A 298 33.90 26.59 15.50
N LEU A 299 32.63 26.55 15.95
CA LEU A 299 32.21 25.65 17.02
C LEU A 299 31.78 24.28 16.47
N PHE A 300 31.11 24.26 15.33
CA PHE A 300 30.62 23.01 14.75
C PHE A 300 31.62 22.43 13.77
N LYS A 301 31.88 21.14 13.90
CA LYS A 301 32.81 20.38 13.06
C LYS A 301 32.17 19.03 12.73
N GLY A 302 32.46 18.55 11.52
CA GLY A 302 31.97 17.24 11.10
C GLY A 302 30.81 17.30 10.10
N THR A 303 30.48 16.15 9.61
CA THR A 303 29.38 15.94 8.66
C THR A 303 28.58 14.75 9.15
N LYS A 304 27.28 14.89 9.20
CA LYS A 304 26.34 13.85 9.55
C LYS A 304 25.44 13.55 8.35
N GLU A 305 25.21 12.29 8.10
CA GLU A 305 24.25 11.83 7.10
C GLU A 305 23.04 11.21 7.82
N ILE A 306 21.86 11.62 7.40
CA ILE A 306 20.58 11.05 7.82
C ILE A 306 19.98 10.38 6.61
N THR A 307 20.14 9.07 6.54
CA THR A 307 19.72 8.26 5.41
C THR A 307 18.40 7.55 5.72
N VAL A 308 17.43 7.65 4.80
CA VAL A 308 16.13 7.01 4.90
C VAL A 308 16.24 5.58 4.36
N GLU A 309 16.83 4.70 5.15
CA GLU A 309 16.86 3.28 4.81
C GLU A 309 15.52 2.60 5.17
N PRO A 310 15.00 1.68 4.34
CA PRO A 310 15.57 1.13 3.10
C PRO A 310 15.07 1.80 1.82
N PHE A 311 14.51 2.99 1.91
CA PHE A 311 13.86 3.62 0.76
C PHE A 311 14.86 4.35 -0.13
N ALA A 312 14.77 4.12 -1.44
CA ALA A 312 15.54 4.82 -2.45
C ALA A 312 14.72 5.89 -3.16
N ALA A 313 15.39 6.89 -3.69
CA ALA A 313 14.76 7.92 -4.51
C ALA A 313 14.60 7.44 -5.97
N SER A 314 13.51 7.85 -6.62
CA SER A 314 13.29 7.62 -8.06
C SER A 314 13.33 8.92 -8.81
N VAL A 315 14.13 8.97 -9.85
CA VAL A 315 14.14 10.10 -10.77
C VAL A 315 12.84 10.10 -11.58
N VAL A 316 12.10 11.20 -11.51
CA VAL A 316 10.87 11.39 -12.27
C VAL A 316 11.16 12.25 -13.49
N ALA A 317 10.75 11.77 -14.66
CA ALA A 317 11.00 12.48 -15.91
C ALA A 317 9.93 12.14 -16.97
N PRO A 318 9.78 12.98 -18.02
CA PRO A 318 8.90 12.64 -19.12
C PRO A 318 9.29 11.32 -19.77
N LEU A 319 8.32 10.45 -20.05
CA LEU A 319 8.55 9.15 -20.69
C LEU A 319 9.23 9.32 -22.08
N MET A 320 8.84 10.34 -22.81
CA MET A 320 9.41 10.72 -24.10
C MET A 320 9.63 12.23 -24.15
N SER A 321 10.71 12.67 -24.73
CA SER A 321 11.04 14.10 -24.89
C SER A 321 10.01 14.90 -25.68
N GLN A 322 9.17 14.23 -26.45
CA GLN A 322 8.11 14.85 -27.26
C GLN A 322 6.79 15.02 -26.49
N TYR A 323 6.62 14.32 -25.36
CA TYR A 323 5.39 14.30 -24.58
C TYR A 323 5.72 14.68 -23.13
N LEU A 324 5.81 15.96 -22.87
CA LEU A 324 6.15 16.51 -21.56
C LEU A 324 5.08 16.24 -20.49
N ASP A 325 3.87 15.91 -20.92
CA ASP A 325 2.74 15.61 -20.02
C ASP A 325 2.79 14.20 -19.45
N PHE A 326 3.69 13.34 -19.96
CA PHE A 326 3.85 11.97 -19.51
C PHE A 326 5.01 11.86 -18.53
N VAL A 327 4.80 12.24 -17.32
CA VAL A 327 5.81 12.18 -16.29
C VAL A 327 5.68 10.86 -15.53
N VAL A 328 6.73 10.09 -15.48
CA VAL A 328 6.77 8.77 -14.84
C VAL A 328 8.03 8.59 -14.01
N PRO A 329 7.97 7.80 -12.93
CA PRO A 329 9.18 7.39 -12.24
C PRO A 329 9.99 6.48 -13.17
N ARG A 330 11.28 6.71 -13.21
CA ARG A 330 12.20 5.91 -14.02
C ARG A 330 13.11 5.11 -13.12
N ILE A 331 13.07 3.82 -13.31
CA ILE A 331 14.00 2.88 -12.71
C ILE A 331 14.55 2.05 -13.86
N TYR A 332 15.86 1.95 -13.98
CA TYR A 332 16.49 1.30 -15.10
C TYR A 332 17.75 0.56 -14.66
N THR A 333 17.71 -0.74 -14.79
CA THR A 333 18.87 -1.59 -14.49
C THR A 333 19.71 -1.81 -15.73
N ARG A 334 20.99 -1.66 -15.56
CA ARG A 334 21.98 -1.96 -16.57
C ARG A 334 23.19 -2.59 -15.91
N ASP A 335 23.58 -3.76 -16.35
CA ASP A 335 24.81 -4.40 -15.91
C ASP A 335 26.07 -3.71 -16.47
N GLU A 336 27.23 -4.16 -16.03
CA GLU A 336 28.54 -3.62 -16.46
C GLU A 336 28.75 -3.75 -17.97
N ASP A 337 28.12 -4.74 -18.61
CA ASP A 337 28.17 -4.98 -20.05
C ASP A 337 27.15 -4.14 -20.82
N GLY A 338 26.30 -3.41 -20.12
CA GLY A 338 25.30 -2.55 -20.71
C GLY A 338 24.02 -3.27 -21.12
N VAL A 339 23.79 -4.46 -20.62
CA VAL A 339 22.60 -5.27 -20.87
C VAL A 339 21.57 -4.99 -19.77
N CYS A 340 20.30 -4.87 -20.16
CA CYS A 340 19.22 -4.77 -19.17
C CYS A 340 19.05 -6.12 -18.45
N ALA A 341 19.23 -6.12 -17.15
CA ALA A 341 19.06 -7.29 -16.31
C ALA A 341 17.79 -7.17 -15.44
N SER A 342 17.33 -8.28 -14.89
CA SER A 342 16.41 -8.24 -13.77
C SER A 342 17.13 -7.66 -12.56
N PHE A 343 16.45 -6.87 -11.75
CA PHE A 343 17.09 -6.16 -10.66
C PHE A 343 16.34 -6.34 -9.34
N ASP A 344 17.09 -6.29 -8.28
CA ASP A 344 16.59 -6.28 -6.92
C ASP A 344 16.53 -4.82 -6.43
N ASN A 345 15.41 -4.18 -6.68
CA ASN A 345 15.25 -2.77 -6.37
C ASN A 345 14.96 -2.53 -4.90
N MET A 346 15.54 -1.47 -4.37
CA MET A 346 15.09 -0.91 -3.10
C MET A 346 13.65 -0.39 -3.21
N PRO A 347 12.85 -0.46 -2.13
CA PRO A 347 11.50 0.07 -2.11
C PRO A 347 11.49 1.60 -2.27
N ARG A 348 10.42 2.13 -2.86
CA ARG A 348 10.22 3.57 -3.08
C ARG A 348 8.85 4.00 -2.56
N ILE A 349 8.78 5.22 -2.06
CA ILE A 349 7.52 5.83 -1.64
C ILE A 349 7.18 6.94 -2.63
N LEU A 350 6.03 6.80 -3.28
CA LEU A 350 5.56 7.72 -4.30
C LEU A 350 4.06 8.02 -4.08
N TYR A 351 3.63 9.20 -4.51
CA TYR A 351 2.21 9.51 -4.62
C TYR A 351 1.59 8.73 -5.78
N ASN A 352 0.36 8.30 -5.59
CA ASN A 352 -0.49 7.86 -6.69
C ASN A 352 -1.18 9.11 -7.28
N ASN A 353 -0.67 9.61 -8.40
CA ASN A 353 -1.19 10.78 -9.08
C ASN A 353 -2.43 10.48 -9.95
N GLY A 354 -2.98 9.26 -9.84
CA GLY A 354 -4.18 8.85 -10.53
C GLY A 354 -3.96 8.47 -11.99
N VAL A 355 -5.06 8.38 -12.73
CA VAL A 355 -5.04 8.02 -14.16
C VAL A 355 -4.96 9.29 -15.01
N HIS A 356 -3.89 9.41 -15.76
CA HIS A 356 -3.78 10.44 -16.80
C HIS A 356 -4.40 9.93 -18.10
N VAL A 357 -5.37 10.69 -18.63
CA VAL A 357 -6.04 10.37 -19.88
C VAL A 357 -5.37 11.11 -21.02
N LEU A 358 -5.01 10.38 -22.07
CA LEU A 358 -4.38 10.93 -23.28
C LEU A 358 -5.44 11.60 -24.15
N ALA A 359 -5.32 12.91 -24.38
CA ALA A 359 -6.34 13.67 -25.10
C ALA A 359 -6.50 13.24 -26.58
N THR A 360 -5.42 12.87 -27.24
CA THR A 360 -5.42 12.53 -28.67
C THR A 360 -4.63 11.28 -29.04
N ASN A 361 -3.87 10.74 -28.10
CA ASN A 361 -2.95 9.64 -28.34
C ASN A 361 -3.43 8.36 -27.65
N SER A 362 -2.98 7.26 -28.15
CA SER A 362 -3.12 5.94 -27.52
C SER A 362 -1.82 5.17 -27.66
N TYR A 363 -1.59 4.24 -26.76
CA TYR A 363 -0.47 3.33 -26.87
C TYR A 363 -0.96 1.89 -26.88
N LYS A 364 -0.15 1.01 -27.46
CA LYS A 364 -0.47 -0.41 -27.55
C LYS A 364 0.42 -1.20 -26.60
N VAL A 365 -0.22 -1.97 -25.74
CA VAL A 365 0.48 -2.98 -24.97
C VAL A 365 0.50 -4.25 -25.81
N PRO A 366 1.69 -4.79 -26.13
CA PRO A 366 1.79 -6.02 -26.90
C PRO A 366 1.13 -7.16 -26.11
N ALA A 367 0.42 -8.00 -26.82
CA ALA A 367 -0.17 -9.19 -26.25
C ALA A 367 0.83 -10.34 -26.21
N GLN A 368 0.65 -11.24 -25.27
CA GLN A 368 1.43 -12.46 -25.17
C GLN A 368 0.79 -13.54 -26.07
N ASN A 369 1.62 -14.28 -26.80
CA ASN A 369 1.21 -15.50 -27.52
C ASN A 369 0.05 -15.36 -28.54
N GLY A 370 0.03 -14.29 -29.31
CA GLY A 370 -0.87 -14.19 -30.47
C GLY A 370 -2.22 -13.51 -30.22
N ASP A 371 -2.44 -13.03 -29.03
CA ASP A 371 -3.60 -12.19 -28.71
C ASP A 371 -3.51 -10.80 -29.35
N VAL A 372 -4.64 -10.11 -29.44
CA VAL A 372 -4.71 -8.77 -30.01
C VAL A 372 -4.13 -7.75 -29.03
N ALA A 373 -3.15 -6.95 -29.49
CA ALA A 373 -2.58 -5.88 -28.70
C ALA A 373 -3.67 -4.95 -28.14
N LYS A 374 -3.64 -4.71 -26.84
CA LYS A 374 -4.59 -3.82 -26.16
C LYS A 374 -4.21 -2.36 -26.38
N THR A 375 -5.14 -1.57 -26.90
CA THR A 375 -4.97 -0.13 -27.04
C THR A 375 -5.46 0.57 -25.78
N LEU A 376 -4.61 1.37 -25.16
CA LEU A 376 -4.91 2.12 -23.95
C LEU A 376 -4.87 3.61 -24.25
N THR A 377 -5.81 4.34 -23.66
CA THR A 377 -5.96 5.81 -23.76
C THR A 377 -5.60 6.54 -22.48
N GLY A 378 -5.13 5.85 -21.47
CA GLY A 378 -4.71 6.42 -20.22
C GLY A 378 -3.73 5.48 -19.50
N PHE A 379 -3.02 6.02 -18.54
CA PHE A 379 -2.05 5.28 -17.70
C PHE A 379 -2.02 5.86 -16.30
N LEU A 380 -1.61 5.04 -15.33
CA LEU A 380 -1.39 5.48 -13.96
C LEU A 380 -0.09 6.27 -13.87
N GLN A 381 -0.17 7.40 -13.19
CA GLN A 381 0.99 8.24 -12.89
C GLN A 381 1.41 8.09 -11.43
N PHE A 382 2.71 8.09 -11.23
CA PHE A 382 3.32 8.08 -9.91
C PHE A 382 4.47 9.07 -9.89
N SER A 383 4.62 9.80 -8.79
CA SER A 383 5.79 10.64 -8.59
C SER A 383 6.04 10.90 -7.10
N HIS A 384 7.20 11.47 -6.79
CA HIS A 384 7.46 11.99 -5.44
C HIS A 384 6.71 13.32 -5.16
N LEU A 385 6.09 13.90 -6.17
CA LEU A 385 5.28 15.12 -6.08
C LEU A 385 3.80 14.78 -6.02
N SER A 386 3.03 15.48 -5.21
CA SER A 386 1.57 15.25 -5.09
C SER A 386 0.82 15.59 -6.38
N GLU A 387 1.36 16.47 -7.21
CA GLU A 387 0.79 16.91 -8.47
C GLU A 387 1.80 16.82 -9.61
N ILE A 388 1.43 16.24 -10.73
CA ILE A 388 2.18 16.19 -11.99
C ILE A 388 1.20 16.21 -13.16
N PRO A 389 1.58 16.69 -14.36
CA PRO A 389 2.87 17.27 -14.74
C PRO A 389 3.08 18.71 -14.27
N SER A 390 2.02 19.37 -13.81
CA SER A 390 2.06 20.76 -13.38
C SER A 390 2.16 20.82 -11.87
N VAL A 391 3.27 21.28 -11.36
CA VAL A 391 3.52 21.46 -9.94
C VAL A 391 3.09 22.86 -9.54
N SER A 392 2.27 22.97 -8.52
CA SER A 392 1.84 24.24 -7.93
C SER A 392 2.59 24.55 -6.63
N ALA A 393 2.49 25.77 -6.14
CA ALA A 393 3.06 26.16 -4.85
C ALA A 393 2.44 25.39 -3.65
N THR A 394 1.26 24.79 -3.85
CA THR A 394 0.57 23.96 -2.83
C THR A 394 0.88 22.48 -2.97
N SER A 395 1.66 22.09 -3.98
CA SER A 395 2.11 20.70 -4.12
C SER A 395 3.05 20.34 -2.99
N THR A 396 2.98 19.09 -2.53
CA THR A 396 3.89 18.52 -1.54
C THR A 396 4.89 17.58 -2.21
N ASN A 397 6.06 17.43 -1.59
CA ASN A 397 7.17 16.65 -2.12
C ASN A 397 7.62 15.61 -1.08
N TYR A 398 7.71 14.33 -1.45
CA TYR A 398 8.24 13.26 -0.61
C TYR A 398 9.78 13.18 -0.61
N TYR A 399 10.48 14.17 -1.15
CA TYR A 399 11.93 14.26 -1.07
C TYR A 399 12.36 15.47 -0.23
N PHE A 400 13.63 15.48 0.17
CA PHE A 400 14.14 16.51 1.08
C PHE A 400 14.42 17.84 0.39
N ASN A 401 14.46 17.86 -0.94
CA ASN A 401 14.69 19.07 -1.70
C ASN A 401 13.84 19.11 -2.97
N ASN A 402 13.62 20.32 -3.43
CA ASN A 402 12.95 20.65 -4.66
C ASN A 402 13.85 20.48 -5.89
N HIS A 403 14.18 19.24 -6.20
CA HIS A 403 14.82 18.98 -7.49
C HIS A 403 13.81 19.25 -8.60
N LYS A 404 14.19 20.14 -9.50
CA LYS A 404 13.38 20.42 -10.71
C LYS A 404 13.19 19.10 -11.45
N LEU A 405 11.95 18.79 -11.77
CA LEU A 405 11.67 17.81 -12.80
C LEU A 405 12.49 18.21 -14.04
N VAL A 406 13.01 17.24 -14.75
CA VAL A 406 13.87 17.45 -15.93
C VAL A 406 13.10 18.14 -17.10
N SER A 407 11.86 18.56 -16.86
CA SER A 407 10.97 19.20 -17.80
C SER A 407 10.88 20.69 -17.54
N SER A 408 11.02 21.48 -18.59
CA SER A 408 10.88 22.94 -18.56
C SER A 408 9.46 23.44 -18.27
N ASN A 409 8.47 22.53 -18.18
CA ASN A 409 7.07 22.86 -17.99
C ASN A 409 6.60 22.71 -16.55
N VAL A 410 7.49 22.35 -15.65
CA VAL A 410 7.16 22.33 -14.22
C VAL A 410 7.15 23.76 -13.71
N GLY A 411 6.05 24.15 -13.09
CA GLY A 411 5.89 25.45 -12.43
C GLY A 411 6.90 25.66 -11.31
N ASP A 412 6.63 26.59 -10.42
CA ASP A 412 7.47 26.83 -9.26
C ASP A 412 7.56 25.53 -8.42
N PRO A 413 8.74 25.19 -7.93
CA PRO A 413 8.90 24.02 -7.10
C PRO A 413 8.05 24.14 -5.82
N PRO A 414 7.47 23.04 -5.31
CA PRO A 414 6.69 23.08 -4.09
C PRO A 414 7.56 23.54 -2.91
N ILE A 415 6.98 24.34 -2.04
CA ILE A 415 7.64 24.83 -0.82
C ILE A 415 7.67 23.72 0.24
N ASP A 416 6.64 22.86 0.22
CA ASP A 416 6.45 21.80 1.21
C ASP A 416 7.18 20.53 0.78
N ASP A 417 8.43 20.40 1.17
CA ASP A 417 9.22 19.17 1.08
C ASP A 417 9.43 18.54 2.47
N LEU A 418 10.04 17.36 2.52
CA LEU A 418 10.27 16.64 3.77
C LEU A 418 11.16 17.43 4.73
N TYR A 419 12.19 18.10 4.22
CA TYR A 419 13.07 18.88 5.07
C TYR A 419 12.32 20.07 5.66
N THR A 420 11.70 20.89 4.82
CA THR A 420 11.02 22.11 5.25
C THR A 420 9.89 21.83 6.23
N THR A 421 9.10 20.77 5.96
CA THR A 421 7.91 20.46 6.75
C THR A 421 8.24 19.75 8.06
N TYR A 422 9.13 18.76 8.05
CA TYR A 422 9.31 17.84 9.19
C TYR A 422 10.64 18.00 9.93
N TRP A 423 11.70 18.42 9.26
CA TRP A 423 13.02 18.47 9.83
C TRP A 423 13.49 19.88 10.18
N SER A 424 13.16 20.89 9.39
CA SER A 424 13.61 22.26 9.58
C SER A 424 13.27 22.83 10.97
N PRO A 425 12.04 22.63 11.53
CA PRO A 425 11.75 23.10 12.88
C PRO A 425 12.68 22.50 13.94
N TYR A 426 12.94 21.19 13.85
CA TYR A 426 13.86 20.50 14.75
C TYR A 426 15.30 21.00 14.61
N ILE A 427 15.79 21.13 13.38
CA ILE A 427 17.15 21.62 13.11
C ILE A 427 17.32 23.06 13.58
N ASN A 428 16.33 23.92 13.32
CA ASN A 428 16.36 25.31 13.75
C ASN A 428 16.36 25.44 15.28
N GLU A 429 15.63 24.61 16.00
CA GLU A 429 15.70 24.58 17.46
C GLU A 429 17.04 24.09 17.94
N LEU A 430 17.57 23.01 17.38
CA LEU A 430 18.81 22.39 17.80
C LEU A 430 20.02 23.32 17.63
N TYR A 431 20.06 24.05 16.52
CA TYR A 431 21.15 24.98 16.17
C TYR A 431 20.90 26.44 16.62
N ASN A 432 19.80 26.68 17.33
CA ASN A 432 19.55 28.03 17.87
C ASN A 432 20.62 28.40 18.91
N ALA A 433 21.10 29.64 18.82
CA ALA A 433 22.16 30.15 19.71
C ALA A 433 21.72 30.17 21.18
N ASP A 434 20.44 30.22 21.48
CA ASP A 434 19.89 30.27 22.83
C ASP A 434 19.55 28.87 23.40
N THR A 435 19.53 27.83 22.57
CA THR A 435 19.26 26.48 23.02
C THR A 435 20.39 25.96 23.92
N ARG A 436 20.04 25.47 25.10
CA ARG A 436 20.96 24.95 26.12
C ARG A 436 20.38 23.70 26.76
N ILE A 437 21.24 22.77 27.11
CA ILE A 437 20.90 21.67 28.00
C ILE A 437 21.18 22.11 29.43
N MET A 438 20.20 22.00 30.28
CA MET A 438 20.29 22.29 31.70
C MET A 438 19.98 21.06 32.52
N THR A 439 20.92 20.66 33.37
CA THR A 439 20.70 19.56 34.31
C THR A 439 20.46 20.14 35.72
N LEU A 440 19.34 19.77 36.32
CA LEU A 440 18.94 20.17 37.65
C LEU A 440 18.57 18.97 38.53
N ARG A 441 18.62 19.18 39.81
CA ARG A 441 17.98 18.32 40.79
C ARG A 441 16.58 18.87 41.09
N VAL A 442 15.59 18.00 41.02
CA VAL A 442 14.16 18.40 41.17
C VAL A 442 13.47 17.48 42.16
N ASN A 443 12.74 18.07 43.10
CA ASN A 443 11.93 17.34 44.04
C ASN A 443 10.56 16.98 43.42
N LEU A 444 10.51 15.83 42.76
CA LEU A 444 9.30 15.34 42.10
C LEU A 444 8.55 14.37 42.98
N SER A 445 7.26 14.61 43.18
CA SER A 445 6.35 13.66 43.77
C SER A 445 5.90 12.58 42.81
N SER A 446 5.35 11.49 43.30
CA SER A 446 4.76 10.46 42.45
C SER A 446 3.58 10.99 41.61
N SER A 447 2.89 12.03 42.10
CA SER A 447 1.80 12.71 41.38
C SER A 447 2.35 13.49 40.20
N ASP A 448 3.50 14.16 40.34
CA ASP A 448 4.13 14.91 39.26
C ASP A 448 4.53 13.98 38.12
N ILE A 449 5.12 12.82 38.43
CA ILE A 449 5.48 11.83 37.45
C ILE A 449 4.26 11.19 36.76
N ALA A 450 3.19 10.97 37.52
CA ALA A 450 1.97 10.40 36.99
C ALA A 450 1.27 11.35 35.99
N SER A 451 1.23 12.65 36.29
CA SER A 451 0.58 13.66 35.44
C SER A 451 1.44 14.14 34.30
N PHE A 452 2.77 14.17 34.44
CA PHE A 452 3.71 14.69 33.43
C PHE A 452 3.77 13.79 32.19
N LYS A 453 3.73 14.39 31.03
CA LYS A 453 3.95 13.75 29.72
C LYS A 453 5.15 14.38 29.01
N PHE A 454 5.93 13.62 28.25
CA PHE A 454 7.18 14.15 27.63
C PHE A 454 6.93 15.23 26.57
N TYR A 455 5.73 15.42 26.13
CA TYR A 455 5.32 16.53 25.27
C TYR A 455 4.81 17.76 26.05
N ASP A 456 4.74 17.68 27.36
CA ASP A 456 4.42 18.84 28.22
C ASP A 456 5.64 19.75 28.33
N THR A 457 5.37 21.04 28.61
CA THR A 457 6.39 22.02 28.92
C THR A 457 6.52 22.22 30.43
N VAL A 458 7.68 22.60 30.86
CA VAL A 458 7.97 22.91 32.27
C VAL A 458 8.42 24.34 32.39
N MET A 459 7.71 25.11 33.20
CA MET A 459 8.10 26.46 33.56
C MET A 459 9.01 26.40 34.82
N ILE A 460 10.17 27.03 34.73
CA ILE A 460 11.06 27.28 35.86
C ILE A 460 11.39 28.77 35.88
N LYS A 461 10.91 29.45 36.94
CA LYS A 461 10.92 30.92 37.02
C LYS A 461 10.16 31.52 35.83
N ASN A 462 10.78 32.19 34.91
CA ASN A 462 10.13 32.86 33.77
C ASN A 462 10.58 32.28 32.43
N ARG A 463 10.96 31.02 32.42
CA ARG A 463 11.43 30.34 31.19
C ARG A 463 10.77 28.98 31.03
N SER A 464 10.41 28.66 29.82
CA SER A 464 9.82 27.39 29.48
C SER A 464 10.91 26.41 28.98
N PHE A 465 10.78 25.18 29.39
CA PHE A 465 11.69 24.10 29.08
C PHE A 465 10.93 22.88 28.61
N ARG A 466 11.55 22.08 27.76
CA ARG A 466 11.18 20.69 27.58
C ARG A 466 12.03 19.80 28.44
N VAL A 467 11.46 18.69 28.83
CA VAL A 467 12.20 17.66 29.57
C VAL A 467 12.72 16.63 28.58
N ASN A 468 14.05 16.47 28.58
CA ASN A 468 14.71 15.46 27.75
C ASN A 468 14.82 14.12 28.50
N TYR A 469 15.10 14.17 29.79
CA TYR A 469 15.33 12.97 30.59
C TYR A 469 15.00 13.18 32.05
N ILE A 470 14.40 12.17 32.69
CA ILE A 470 14.11 12.14 34.14
C ILE A 470 14.67 10.84 34.74
N ASP A 471 15.65 10.97 35.65
CA ASP A 471 16.07 9.90 36.56
C ASP A 471 15.29 10.05 37.86
N TYR A 472 14.08 9.48 37.89
CA TYR A 472 13.17 9.62 39.01
C TYR A 472 13.63 8.80 40.21
N LYS A 473 13.70 9.45 41.39
CA LYS A 473 14.03 8.83 42.68
C LYS A 473 12.95 9.14 43.71
N PRO A 474 12.14 8.16 44.10
CA PRO A 474 11.12 8.38 45.13
C PRO A 474 11.74 8.91 46.42
N ASN A 475 11.10 9.91 47.03
CA ASN A 475 11.51 10.54 48.30
C ASN A 475 12.94 11.14 48.31
N SER A 476 13.49 11.45 47.13
CA SER A 476 14.78 12.13 47.02
C SER A 476 14.78 13.03 45.76
N LEU A 477 15.80 13.88 45.64
CA LEU A 477 15.95 14.73 44.49
C LEU A 477 16.23 13.90 43.24
N SER A 478 15.38 14.02 42.23
CA SER A 478 15.50 13.40 40.92
C SER A 478 16.42 14.22 40.04
N LYS A 479 17.22 13.56 39.19
CA LYS A 479 18.01 14.25 38.19
C LYS A 479 17.15 14.47 36.93
N VAL A 480 17.00 15.70 36.51
CA VAL A 480 16.23 16.05 35.32
C VAL A 480 17.10 16.85 34.36
N GLU A 481 17.04 16.46 33.11
CA GLU A 481 17.69 17.18 32.01
C GLU A 481 16.62 17.93 31.22
N PHE A 482 16.84 19.20 31.06
CA PHE A 482 15.94 20.13 30.37
C PHE A 482 16.61 20.71 29.13
N ILE A 483 15.80 20.94 28.12
CA ILE A 483 16.17 21.73 26.94
C ILE A 483 15.50 23.10 27.10
N LEU A 484 16.31 24.15 27.19
CA LEU A 484 15.82 25.52 27.19
C LEU A 484 15.26 25.86 25.82
N LEU A 485 14.01 26.24 25.76
CA LEU A 485 13.37 26.70 24.52
C LEU A 485 13.80 28.14 24.24
N PRO A 486 14.07 28.46 22.96
CA PRO A 486 14.48 29.80 22.53
C PRO A 486 13.39 30.85 22.67
#